data_5f354ea9fae90272e2f37fa9b66bc439
#
_entry.id   5f354ea9fae90272e2f37fa9b66bc439
#
_cell.length_a   1.000
_cell.length_b   1.000
_cell.length_c   1.000
_cell.angle_alpha   90.00
_cell.angle_beta   90.00
_cell.angle_gamma   90.00
#
_symmetry.space_group_name_H-M   'P 1'
#
loop_
_entity.id
_entity.type
_entity.pdbx_description
1 polymer ?
#
loop_
_entity_poly.entity_id
_entity_poly.type
_entity_poly.pdbx_seq_one_letter_code
_entity_poly.pdbx_strand_id
1 'polypeptide(L)'
;MEMMKKCFLTMLAFVLCVAVSAQSADKLYSEGKALYDAKNYKAAVPKLKAAAEKGHKKAQYRLGRCYDKGHGVTQNDAQAFQWYSKSAAQEYAKAQYAVGKCYKDGKGVEKDRTKAVSWFSKAAKQDNADGQFALGKSYLKGKGIAADEKKAKSWITKAVNNPKGGADILAKIRKDVADGDEDAKRILKLIGK
;
A
#
# COMPACT_ATOMS: atom_id res chain seq x y z
N MET A 1 6.04 45.00 -37.39
CA MET A 1 7.09 44.42 -36.51
C MET A 1 6.70 44.47 -35.03
N GLU A 2 6.02 45.51 -34.55
CA GLU A 2 5.56 45.61 -33.14
C GLU A 2 4.43 44.64 -32.76
N MET A 3 3.49 44.37 -33.66
CA MET A 3 2.41 43.42 -33.43
C MET A 3 2.93 41.96 -33.22
N MET A 4 3.93 41.56 -33.98
CA MET A 4 4.54 40.22 -33.80
C MET A 4 5.29 40.09 -32.48
N LYS A 5 5.96 41.16 -32.00
CA LYS A 5 6.60 41.16 -30.68
C LYS A 5 5.58 41.09 -29.55
N LYS A 6 4.43 41.74 -29.65
CA LYS A 6 3.34 41.63 -28.65
C LYS A 6 2.71 40.23 -28.63
N CYS A 7 2.46 39.61 -29.79
CA CYS A 7 2.00 38.18 -29.83
C CYS A 7 3.00 37.21 -29.25
N PHE A 8 4.30 37.42 -29.52
CA PHE A 8 5.34 36.55 -28.96
C PHE A 8 5.47 36.69 -27.44
N LEU A 9 5.35 37.93 -26.92
CA LEU A 9 5.38 38.19 -25.47
C LEU A 9 4.16 37.60 -24.75
N THR A 10 2.97 37.69 -25.36
CA THR A 10 1.75 37.08 -24.78
C THR A 10 1.76 35.57 -24.86
N MET A 11 2.29 34.98 -25.94
CA MET A 11 2.50 33.50 -25.99
C MET A 11 3.54 33.02 -24.98
N LEU A 12 4.64 33.76 -24.83
CA LEU A 12 5.67 33.42 -23.84
C LEU A 12 5.15 33.56 -22.41
N ALA A 13 4.33 34.57 -22.11
CA ALA A 13 3.67 34.75 -20.83
C ALA A 13 2.63 33.64 -20.55
N PHE A 14 1.91 33.20 -21.60
CA PHE A 14 0.95 32.09 -21.46
C PHE A 14 1.66 30.75 -21.23
N VAL A 15 2.76 30.49 -21.92
CA VAL A 15 3.60 29.27 -21.71
C VAL A 15 4.25 29.29 -20.33
N LEU A 16 4.74 30.44 -19.86
CA LEU A 16 5.28 30.58 -18.49
C LEU A 16 4.19 30.46 -17.42
N CYS A 17 2.98 30.98 -17.65
CA CYS A 17 1.87 30.86 -16.71
C CYS A 17 1.37 29.40 -16.58
N VAL A 18 1.36 28.65 -17.69
CA VAL A 18 1.02 27.20 -17.67
C VAL A 18 2.11 26.36 -17.01
N ALA A 19 3.38 26.74 -17.18
CA ALA A 19 4.50 26.05 -16.54
C ALA A 19 4.56 26.29 -15.00
N VAL A 20 4.10 27.44 -14.52
CA VAL A 20 4.11 27.78 -13.08
C VAL A 20 2.98 27.12 -12.30
N SER A 21 1.88 26.66 -12.93
CA SER A 21 0.73 26.09 -12.24
C SER A 21 0.72 24.55 -12.11
N ALA A 22 1.64 23.84 -12.76
CA ALA A 22 1.71 22.37 -12.68
C ALA A 22 2.59 21.93 -11.52
N GLN A 23 2.04 21.86 -10.31
CA GLN A 23 2.74 21.22 -9.19
C GLN A 23 3.21 19.82 -9.57
N SER A 24 4.47 19.47 -9.25
CA SER A 24 4.99 18.13 -9.48
C SER A 24 4.22 17.09 -8.66
N ALA A 25 4.18 15.86 -9.16
CA ALA A 25 3.52 14.77 -8.45
C ALA A 25 4.11 14.57 -7.03
N ASP A 26 5.42 14.78 -6.88
CA ASP A 26 6.11 14.66 -5.58
C ASP A 26 5.69 15.77 -4.61
N LYS A 27 5.55 17.01 -5.07
CA LYS A 27 5.09 18.14 -4.23
C LYS A 27 3.65 17.90 -3.77
N LEU A 28 2.74 17.56 -4.69
CA LEU A 28 1.35 17.22 -4.38
C LEU A 28 1.26 16.05 -3.39
N TYR A 29 2.09 15.02 -3.58
CA TYR A 29 2.16 13.89 -2.65
C TYR A 29 2.65 14.32 -1.27
N SER A 30 3.69 15.15 -1.19
CA SER A 30 4.25 15.63 0.08
C SER A 30 3.22 16.41 0.89
N GLU A 31 2.52 17.37 0.23
CA GLU A 31 1.44 18.15 0.85
C GLU A 31 0.28 17.24 1.30
N GLY A 32 -0.19 16.36 0.42
CA GLY A 32 -1.27 15.42 0.73
C GLY A 32 -0.90 14.43 1.83
N LYS A 33 0.37 13.99 1.88
CA LYS A 33 0.90 13.14 2.96
C LYS A 33 0.88 13.87 4.30
N ALA A 34 1.36 15.09 4.35
CA ALA A 34 1.37 15.88 5.59
C ALA A 34 -0.04 16.07 6.16
N LEU A 35 -1.00 16.43 5.30
CA LEU A 35 -2.41 16.55 5.67
C LEU A 35 -3.01 15.21 6.15
N TYR A 36 -2.67 14.10 5.48
CA TYR A 36 -3.13 12.77 5.87
C TYR A 36 -2.58 12.36 7.24
N ASP A 37 -1.30 12.60 7.49
CA ASP A 37 -0.63 12.26 8.75
C ASP A 37 -1.17 13.15 9.91
N ALA A 38 -1.58 14.38 9.61
CA ALA A 38 -2.33 15.26 10.52
C ALA A 38 -3.83 14.90 10.66
N LYS A 39 -4.28 13.79 10.06
CA LYS A 39 -5.69 13.33 10.04
C LYS A 39 -6.67 14.31 9.36
N ASN A 40 -6.19 15.33 8.67
CA ASN A 40 -7.02 16.22 7.85
C ASN A 40 -7.31 15.54 6.49
N TYR A 41 -8.11 14.48 6.53
CA TYR A 41 -8.34 13.62 5.36
C TYR A 41 -9.08 14.33 4.24
N LYS A 42 -10.04 15.23 4.57
CA LYS A 42 -10.81 15.98 3.56
C LYS A 42 -9.89 16.86 2.71
N ALA A 43 -8.91 17.53 3.33
CA ALA A 43 -7.92 18.34 2.60
C ALA A 43 -6.82 17.47 1.94
N ALA A 44 -6.49 16.31 2.50
CA ALA A 44 -5.48 15.41 1.97
C ALA A 44 -5.90 14.77 0.64
N VAL A 45 -7.17 14.34 0.53
CA VAL A 45 -7.66 13.58 -0.63
C VAL A 45 -7.46 14.28 -1.97
N PRO A 46 -7.84 15.56 -2.19
CA PRO A 46 -7.64 16.22 -3.48
C PRO A 46 -6.15 16.30 -3.88
N LYS A 47 -5.24 16.53 -2.93
CA LYS A 47 -3.79 16.55 -3.18
C LYS A 47 -3.27 15.16 -3.53
N LEU A 48 -3.66 14.13 -2.77
CA LEU A 48 -3.29 12.74 -3.04
C LEU A 48 -3.85 12.26 -4.37
N LYS A 49 -5.08 12.64 -4.72
CA LYS A 49 -5.73 12.30 -6.00
C LYS A 49 -4.96 12.90 -7.16
N ALA A 50 -4.66 14.20 -7.11
CA ALA A 50 -3.89 14.88 -8.15
C ALA A 50 -2.48 14.25 -8.35
N ALA A 51 -1.79 13.87 -7.25
CA ALA A 51 -0.51 13.18 -7.35
C ALA A 51 -0.67 11.75 -7.90
N ALA A 52 -1.72 11.03 -7.52
CA ALA A 52 -1.99 9.66 -7.97
C ALA A 52 -2.34 9.60 -9.46
N GLU A 53 -3.10 10.57 -9.97
CA GLU A 53 -3.43 10.73 -11.39
C GLU A 53 -2.19 11.05 -12.24
N LYS A 54 -1.20 11.75 -11.67
CA LYS A 54 0.13 11.96 -12.26
C LYS A 54 1.06 10.71 -12.15
N GLY A 55 0.55 9.57 -11.70
CA GLY A 55 1.30 8.33 -11.65
C GLY A 55 2.12 8.11 -10.38
N HIS A 56 2.12 9.00 -9.39
CA HIS A 56 2.95 8.86 -8.20
C HIS A 56 2.52 7.64 -7.34
N LYS A 57 3.31 6.57 -7.34
CA LYS A 57 2.94 5.27 -6.74
C LYS A 57 2.58 5.31 -5.25
N LYS A 58 3.26 6.14 -4.45
CA LYS A 58 2.93 6.27 -3.02
C LYS A 58 1.61 7.03 -2.80
N ALA A 59 1.27 7.98 -3.68
CA ALA A 59 -0.01 8.68 -3.64
C ALA A 59 -1.15 7.74 -4.03
N GLN A 60 -0.98 6.93 -5.07
CA GLN A 60 -1.95 5.90 -5.46
C GLN A 60 -2.25 4.93 -4.30
N TYR A 61 -1.22 4.45 -3.61
CA TYR A 61 -1.41 3.61 -2.42
C TYR A 61 -2.16 4.34 -1.30
N ARG A 62 -1.80 5.60 -0.98
CA ARG A 62 -2.50 6.37 0.07
C ARG A 62 -3.94 6.67 -0.31
N LEU A 63 -4.20 6.99 -1.57
CA LEU A 63 -5.57 7.19 -2.07
C LEU A 63 -6.39 5.89 -1.97
N GLY A 64 -5.79 4.75 -2.30
CA GLY A 64 -6.40 3.43 -2.07
C GLY A 64 -6.77 3.23 -0.60
N ARG A 65 -5.89 3.65 0.34
CA ARG A 65 -6.19 3.62 1.78
C ARG A 65 -7.31 4.57 2.18
N CYS A 66 -7.43 5.73 1.53
CA CYS A 66 -8.55 6.63 1.78
C CYS A 66 -9.87 5.95 1.45
N TYR A 67 -9.98 5.29 0.31
CA TYR A 67 -11.18 4.54 -0.07
C TYR A 67 -11.40 3.29 0.79
N ASP A 68 -10.36 2.54 1.17
CA ASP A 68 -10.47 1.36 2.06
C ASP A 68 -10.99 1.72 3.46
N LYS A 69 -10.68 2.92 3.96
CA LYS A 69 -11.03 3.35 5.31
C LYS A 69 -12.12 4.42 5.40
N GLY A 70 -12.57 4.95 4.26
CA GLY A 70 -13.48 6.10 4.26
C GLY A 70 -12.82 7.40 4.76
N HIS A 71 -11.51 7.54 4.62
CA HIS A 71 -10.78 8.71 5.08
C HIS A 71 -10.92 9.87 4.10
N GLY A 72 -11.82 10.80 4.40
CA GLY A 72 -12.09 11.98 3.57
C GLY A 72 -12.89 11.71 2.30
N VAL A 73 -13.28 10.47 2.08
CA VAL A 73 -14.16 9.98 0.99
C VAL A 73 -15.10 8.92 1.52
N THR A 74 -16.18 8.65 0.82
CA THR A 74 -17.02 7.47 1.10
C THR A 74 -16.20 6.20 0.87
N GLN A 75 -16.28 5.26 1.82
CA GLN A 75 -15.60 3.96 1.69
C GLN A 75 -16.04 3.23 0.43
N ASN A 76 -15.08 2.70 -0.32
CA ASN A 76 -15.33 1.97 -1.56
C ASN A 76 -14.21 0.97 -1.84
N ASP A 77 -14.48 -0.30 -1.59
CA ASP A 77 -13.50 -1.38 -1.73
C ASP A 77 -13.03 -1.56 -3.19
N ALA A 78 -13.91 -1.34 -4.18
CA ALA A 78 -13.55 -1.44 -5.60
C ALA A 78 -12.57 -0.32 -6.00
N GLN A 79 -12.83 0.92 -5.58
CA GLN A 79 -11.92 2.05 -5.79
C GLN A 79 -10.58 1.83 -5.06
N ALA A 80 -10.62 1.31 -3.84
CA ALA A 80 -9.41 0.98 -3.08
C ALA A 80 -8.56 -0.05 -3.83
N PHE A 81 -9.18 -1.14 -4.30
CA PHE A 81 -8.50 -2.17 -5.09
C PHE A 81 -7.87 -1.61 -6.37
N GLN A 82 -8.60 -0.77 -7.12
CA GLN A 82 -8.09 -0.16 -8.35
C GLN A 82 -6.83 0.70 -8.08
N TRP A 83 -6.86 1.55 -7.05
CA TRP A 83 -5.71 2.39 -6.71
C TRP A 83 -4.54 1.60 -6.15
N TYR A 84 -4.80 0.58 -5.33
CA TYR A 84 -3.76 -0.34 -4.88
C TYR A 84 -3.12 -1.08 -6.05
N SER A 85 -3.91 -1.54 -7.03
CA SER A 85 -3.43 -2.25 -8.22
C SER A 85 -2.54 -1.36 -9.09
N LYS A 86 -2.91 -0.10 -9.32
CA LYS A 86 -2.07 0.87 -10.04
C LYS A 86 -0.72 1.07 -9.35
N SER A 87 -0.71 1.19 -8.04
CA SER A 87 0.50 1.33 -7.24
C SER A 87 1.35 0.06 -7.23
N ALA A 88 0.70 -1.12 -7.13
CA ALA A 88 1.35 -2.42 -7.11
C ALA A 88 2.00 -2.78 -8.47
N ALA A 89 1.41 -2.33 -9.58
CA ALA A 89 1.99 -2.46 -10.91
C ALA A 89 3.32 -1.69 -11.07
N GLN A 90 3.51 -0.64 -10.27
CA GLN A 90 4.78 0.11 -10.15
C GLN A 90 5.70 -0.48 -9.06
N GLU A 91 5.51 -1.74 -8.72
CA GLU A 91 6.32 -2.50 -7.76
C GLU A 91 6.40 -1.89 -6.35
N TYR A 92 5.40 -1.13 -5.93
CA TYR A 92 5.36 -0.61 -4.57
C TYR A 92 4.94 -1.72 -3.59
N ALA A 93 5.88 -2.21 -2.78
CA ALA A 93 5.69 -3.40 -1.92
C ALA A 93 4.49 -3.30 -0.97
N LYS A 94 4.21 -2.11 -0.38
CA LYS A 94 3.03 -1.90 0.47
C LYS A 94 1.72 -2.06 -0.30
N ALA A 95 1.71 -1.64 -1.57
CA ALA A 95 0.54 -1.79 -2.42
C ALA A 95 0.36 -3.26 -2.88
N GLN A 96 1.45 -3.96 -3.18
CA GLN A 96 1.40 -5.39 -3.47
C GLN A 96 0.82 -6.19 -2.31
N TYR A 97 1.23 -5.90 -1.08
CA TYR A 97 0.61 -6.49 0.11
C TYR A 97 -0.88 -6.14 0.23
N ALA A 98 -1.26 -4.89 -0.02
CA ALA A 98 -2.67 -4.46 0.03
C ALA A 98 -3.53 -5.18 -1.02
N VAL A 99 -3.04 -5.33 -2.26
CA VAL A 99 -3.71 -6.13 -3.31
C VAL A 99 -3.86 -7.58 -2.89
N GLY A 100 -2.81 -8.17 -2.31
CA GLY A 100 -2.89 -9.53 -1.75
C GLY A 100 -3.98 -9.66 -0.67
N LYS A 101 -4.13 -8.67 0.20
CA LYS A 101 -5.23 -8.63 1.17
C LYS A 101 -6.59 -8.54 0.50
N CYS A 102 -6.74 -7.71 -0.52
CA CYS A 102 -8.00 -7.61 -1.27
C CYS A 102 -8.42 -8.96 -1.83
N TYR A 103 -7.52 -9.68 -2.49
CA TYR A 103 -7.80 -11.04 -2.98
C TYR A 103 -8.07 -12.04 -1.85
N LYS A 104 -7.34 -11.96 -0.74
CA LYS A 104 -7.55 -12.87 0.41
C LYS A 104 -8.94 -12.71 1.01
N ASP A 105 -9.40 -11.46 1.14
CA ASP A 105 -10.63 -11.12 1.86
C ASP A 105 -11.85 -10.93 0.92
N GLY A 106 -11.64 -10.85 -0.41
CA GLY A 106 -12.69 -10.56 -1.39
C GLY A 106 -13.15 -9.10 -1.37
N LYS A 107 -12.25 -8.16 -1.07
CA LYS A 107 -12.58 -6.74 -0.99
C LYS A 107 -12.30 -6.02 -2.30
N GLY A 108 -13.37 -5.55 -2.96
CA GLY A 108 -13.28 -4.87 -4.25
C GLY A 108 -12.87 -5.76 -5.43
N VAL A 109 -12.71 -7.05 -5.20
CA VAL A 109 -12.36 -8.09 -6.17
C VAL A 109 -12.84 -9.44 -5.67
N GLU A 110 -13.11 -10.36 -6.57
CA GLU A 110 -13.45 -11.74 -6.20
C GLU A 110 -12.34 -12.39 -5.37
N LYS A 111 -12.74 -13.14 -4.34
CA LYS A 111 -11.81 -13.79 -3.42
C LYS A 111 -11.00 -14.87 -4.12
N ASP A 112 -9.68 -14.75 -4.06
CA ASP A 112 -8.75 -15.70 -4.66
C ASP A 112 -7.49 -15.82 -3.79
N ARG A 113 -7.39 -16.91 -3.03
CA ARG A 113 -6.26 -17.12 -2.12
C ARG A 113 -4.94 -17.40 -2.85
N THR A 114 -4.99 -17.99 -4.01
CA THR A 114 -3.78 -18.25 -4.83
C THR A 114 -3.20 -16.96 -5.37
N LYS A 115 -4.05 -16.07 -5.91
CA LYS A 115 -3.61 -14.72 -6.28
C LYS A 115 -3.11 -13.92 -5.07
N ALA A 116 -3.76 -14.04 -3.92
CA ALA A 116 -3.30 -13.38 -2.70
C ALA A 116 -1.87 -13.80 -2.33
N VAL A 117 -1.57 -15.12 -2.36
CA VAL A 117 -0.22 -15.64 -2.07
C VAL A 117 0.80 -15.12 -3.08
N SER A 118 0.46 -15.08 -4.36
CA SER A 118 1.34 -14.51 -5.40
C SER A 118 1.73 -13.06 -5.09
N TRP A 119 0.75 -12.23 -4.70
CA TRP A 119 0.98 -10.84 -4.34
C TRP A 119 1.75 -10.69 -3.01
N PHE A 120 1.46 -11.53 -2.00
CA PHE A 120 2.25 -11.55 -0.77
C PHE A 120 3.71 -11.93 -1.03
N SER A 121 3.95 -12.89 -1.95
CA SER A 121 5.31 -13.28 -2.36
C SER A 121 6.06 -12.12 -3.00
N LYS A 122 5.41 -11.34 -3.89
CA LYS A 122 6.03 -10.14 -4.50
C LYS A 122 6.42 -9.11 -3.44
N ALA A 123 5.52 -8.82 -2.49
CA ALA A 123 5.81 -7.90 -1.39
C ALA A 123 6.92 -8.42 -0.46
N ALA A 124 6.90 -9.71 -0.13
CA ALA A 124 7.87 -10.36 0.75
C ALA A 124 9.29 -10.35 0.17
N LYS A 125 9.43 -10.54 -1.13
CA LYS A 125 10.72 -10.46 -1.85
C LYS A 125 11.33 -9.05 -1.84
N GLN A 126 10.50 -8.02 -1.64
CA GLN A 126 10.93 -6.63 -1.47
C GLN A 126 11.07 -6.24 0.02
N ASP A 127 11.28 -7.20 0.90
CA ASP A 127 11.45 -7.02 2.35
C ASP A 127 10.29 -6.25 3.03
N ASN A 128 9.07 -6.41 2.51
CA ASN A 128 7.88 -5.92 3.22
C ASN A 128 7.52 -6.90 4.35
N ALA A 129 7.63 -6.47 5.59
CA ALA A 129 7.40 -7.31 6.77
C ALA A 129 5.99 -7.92 6.80
N ASP A 130 4.96 -7.13 6.49
CA ASP A 130 3.57 -7.62 6.42
C ASP A 130 3.40 -8.69 5.33
N GLY A 131 4.05 -8.49 4.16
CA GLY A 131 4.05 -9.45 3.06
C GLY A 131 4.75 -10.75 3.44
N GLN A 132 5.90 -10.67 4.11
CA GLN A 132 6.63 -11.82 4.65
C GLN A 132 5.78 -12.59 5.65
N PHE A 133 5.12 -11.90 6.58
CA PHE A 133 4.26 -12.54 7.58
C PHE A 133 3.02 -13.18 6.95
N ALA A 134 2.37 -12.50 6.00
CA ALA A 134 1.21 -13.03 5.30
C ALA A 134 1.55 -14.28 4.48
N LEU A 135 2.71 -14.29 3.80
CA LEU A 135 3.22 -15.44 3.07
C LEU A 135 3.52 -16.60 4.00
N GLY A 136 4.19 -16.35 5.13
CA GLY A 136 4.47 -17.36 6.15
C GLY A 136 3.19 -17.97 6.72
N LYS A 137 2.19 -17.15 7.03
CA LYS A 137 0.86 -17.64 7.47
C LYS A 137 0.15 -18.46 6.40
N SER A 138 0.33 -18.14 5.13
CA SER A 138 -0.24 -18.91 4.02
C SER A 138 0.36 -20.32 3.94
N TYR A 139 1.70 -20.44 4.08
CA TYR A 139 2.37 -21.72 4.17
C TYR A 139 1.98 -22.51 5.43
N LEU A 140 1.86 -21.85 6.59
CA LEU A 140 1.49 -22.50 7.84
C LEU A 140 0.11 -23.16 7.79
N LYS A 141 -0.83 -22.49 7.10
CA LYS A 141 -2.24 -22.90 7.02
C LYS A 141 -2.62 -23.65 5.74
N GLY A 142 -1.73 -23.76 4.77
CA GLY A 142 -2.07 -24.34 3.47
C GLY A 142 -3.15 -23.56 2.71
N LYS A 143 -3.22 -22.21 2.90
CA LYS A 143 -4.28 -21.39 2.30
C LYS A 143 -3.77 -20.69 1.04
N GLY A 144 -4.21 -21.15 -0.11
CA GLY A 144 -3.81 -20.65 -1.43
C GLY A 144 -2.45 -21.15 -1.92
N ILE A 145 -1.81 -22.00 -1.14
CA ILE A 145 -0.56 -22.71 -1.43
C ILE A 145 -0.49 -23.95 -0.56
N ALA A 146 0.22 -24.98 -0.98
CA ALA A 146 0.45 -26.18 -0.17
C ALA A 146 1.13 -25.84 1.15
N ALA A 147 0.71 -26.50 2.23
CA ALA A 147 1.28 -26.28 3.55
C ALA A 147 2.76 -26.71 3.57
N ASP A 148 3.60 -25.88 4.20
CA ASP A 148 5.03 -26.12 4.34
C ASP A 148 5.52 -25.41 5.61
N GLU A 149 5.72 -26.18 6.67
CA GLU A 149 6.07 -25.64 7.99
C GLU A 149 7.49 -25.04 8.01
N LYS A 150 8.42 -25.60 7.23
CA LYS A 150 9.79 -25.07 7.11
C LYS A 150 9.79 -23.69 6.46
N LYS A 151 9.05 -23.54 5.35
CA LYS A 151 8.88 -22.23 4.70
C LYS A 151 8.10 -21.27 5.58
N ALA A 152 7.06 -21.73 6.26
CA ALA A 152 6.32 -20.90 7.21
C ALA A 152 7.24 -20.34 8.30
N LYS A 153 8.04 -21.18 8.96
CA LYS A 153 9.02 -20.77 9.96
C LYS A 153 9.99 -19.74 9.40
N SER A 154 10.58 -20.01 8.24
CA SER A 154 11.54 -19.11 7.60
C SER A 154 10.95 -17.73 7.35
N TRP A 155 9.77 -17.65 6.71
CA TRP A 155 9.15 -16.38 6.36
C TRP A 155 8.65 -15.62 7.59
N ILE A 156 8.08 -16.30 8.60
CA ILE A 156 7.61 -15.65 9.83
C ILE A 156 8.81 -15.13 10.63
N THR A 157 9.89 -15.90 10.76
CA THR A 157 11.12 -15.44 11.41
C THR A 157 11.70 -14.21 10.70
N LYS A 158 11.75 -14.23 9.36
CA LYS A 158 12.18 -13.06 8.58
C LYS A 158 11.29 -11.85 8.83
N ALA A 159 9.98 -12.04 8.90
CA ALA A 159 9.02 -10.97 9.17
C ALA A 159 9.21 -10.32 10.54
N VAL A 160 9.34 -11.11 11.62
CA VAL A 160 9.46 -10.58 12.99
C VAL A 160 10.84 -9.96 13.26
N ASN A 161 11.86 -10.36 12.51
CA ASN A 161 13.20 -9.78 12.60
C ASN A 161 13.40 -8.62 11.59
N ASN A 162 12.39 -8.28 10.82
CA ASN A 162 12.48 -7.21 9.82
C ASN A 162 12.63 -5.84 10.53
N PRO A 163 13.66 -5.04 10.22
CA PRO A 163 13.89 -3.75 10.86
C PRO A 163 12.79 -2.71 10.57
N LYS A 164 11.99 -2.95 9.50
CA LYS A 164 10.91 -2.05 9.07
C LYS A 164 9.53 -2.66 9.38
N GLY A 165 9.24 -2.94 10.65
CA GLY A 165 7.91 -3.37 11.10
C GLY A 165 7.86 -4.73 11.78
N GLY A 166 8.98 -5.44 11.95
CA GLY A 166 9.01 -6.75 12.62
C GLY A 166 8.60 -6.66 14.09
N ALA A 167 9.00 -5.59 14.77
CA ALA A 167 8.61 -5.36 16.16
C ALA A 167 7.09 -5.24 16.31
N ASP A 168 6.41 -4.53 15.41
CA ASP A 168 4.96 -4.38 15.43
C ASP A 168 4.25 -5.71 15.16
N ILE A 169 4.81 -6.52 14.25
CA ILE A 169 4.29 -7.88 13.97
C ILE A 169 4.42 -8.76 15.20
N LEU A 170 5.58 -8.76 15.87
CA LEU A 170 5.80 -9.57 17.06
C LEU A 170 4.90 -9.11 18.22
N ALA A 171 4.76 -7.81 18.41
CA ALA A 171 3.86 -7.25 19.42
C ALA A 171 2.41 -7.65 19.17
N LYS A 172 1.98 -7.63 17.90
CA LYS A 172 0.65 -8.09 17.52
C LYS A 172 0.46 -9.58 17.81
N ILE A 173 1.41 -10.44 17.42
CA ILE A 173 1.33 -11.89 17.70
C ILE A 173 1.21 -12.13 19.20
N ARG A 174 2.00 -11.45 20.04
CA ARG A 174 1.94 -11.58 21.49
C ARG A 174 0.59 -11.14 22.06
N LYS A 175 0.03 -10.06 21.54
CA LYS A 175 -1.33 -9.62 21.89
C LYS A 175 -2.37 -10.68 21.52
N ASP A 176 -2.34 -11.17 20.28
CA ASP A 176 -3.27 -12.20 19.80
C ASP A 176 -3.18 -13.47 20.69
N VAL A 177 -1.96 -13.83 21.19
CA VAL A 177 -1.77 -14.93 22.17
C VAL A 177 -2.44 -14.62 23.51
N ALA A 178 -2.28 -13.40 24.02
CA ALA A 178 -2.93 -12.97 25.27
C ALA A 178 -4.46 -12.99 25.15
N ASP A 179 -4.97 -12.70 23.96
CA ASP A 179 -6.40 -12.77 23.63
C ASP A 179 -6.87 -14.23 23.34
N GLY A 180 -6.00 -15.23 23.47
CA GLY A 180 -6.35 -16.65 23.36
C GLY A 180 -6.27 -17.25 21.95
N ASP A 181 -5.69 -16.56 20.97
CA ASP A 181 -5.56 -17.04 19.58
C ASP A 181 -4.56 -18.22 19.50
N GLU A 182 -5.07 -19.41 19.22
CA GLU A 182 -4.26 -20.64 19.10
C GLU A 182 -3.32 -20.61 17.88
N ASP A 183 -3.70 -19.96 16.80
CA ASP A 183 -2.80 -19.75 15.66
C ASP A 183 -1.59 -18.91 16.05
N ALA A 184 -1.81 -17.86 16.86
CA ALA A 184 -0.73 -17.01 17.36
C ALA A 184 0.19 -17.77 18.31
N LYS A 185 -0.34 -18.63 19.20
CA LYS A 185 0.46 -19.54 20.05
C LYS A 185 1.31 -20.48 19.20
N ARG A 186 0.70 -21.10 18.18
CA ARG A 186 1.42 -21.96 17.23
C ARG A 186 2.56 -21.23 16.53
N ILE A 187 2.32 -19.96 16.11
CA ILE A 187 3.34 -19.14 15.47
C ILE A 187 4.52 -18.88 16.42
N LEU A 188 4.28 -18.45 17.68
CA LEU A 188 5.37 -18.23 18.64
C LEU A 188 6.19 -19.49 18.90
N LYS A 189 5.51 -20.62 19.11
CA LYS A 189 6.18 -21.93 19.28
C LYS A 189 7.04 -22.27 18.04
N LEU A 190 6.52 -22.05 16.84
CA LEU A 190 7.22 -22.35 15.58
C LEU A 190 8.52 -21.55 15.42
N ILE A 191 8.53 -20.29 15.82
CA ILE A 191 9.71 -19.41 15.69
C ILE A 191 10.62 -19.41 16.94
N GLY A 192 10.28 -20.16 17.97
CA GLY A 192 11.09 -20.29 19.21
C GLY A 192 11.07 -19.03 20.07
N LYS A 193 9.94 -18.37 20.20
CA LYS A 193 9.76 -17.14 21.00
C LYS A 193 8.58 -17.21 21.96
#